data_36a975aa41203ecbc5f6b4d7f5dc2fda
#
_entry.id   36a975aa41203ecbc5f6b4d7f5dc2fda
#
_cell.length_a   1.000
_cell.length_b   1.000
_cell.length_c   1.000
_cell.angle_alpha   90.00
_cell.angle_beta   90.00
_cell.angle_gamma   90.00
#
_symmetry.space_group_name_H-M   'P 1'
#
loop_
_entity.id
_entity.type
_entity.pdbx_description
1 polymer ?
#
loop_
_entity_poly.entity_id
_entity_poly.type
_entity_poly.pdbx_seq_one_letter_code
_entity_poly.pdbx_strand_id
1 'polypeptide(L)'
;MILNNKKGNILTENLVFIILNVIFLTILFVFLFRQGEGAVILEESYAKQIALLIDGAKPGMVITLNMEKGIKLAEKNKLNTDNIVTKSGNIITVKLSEKGGYSYSFFNNVDVTYYPKGDNYVFVINKKNGENNVK
;
A
#
# COMPACT_ATOMS: atom_id res chain seq x y z
N MET A 1 30.80 -12.67 -54.36
CA MET A 1 29.88 -13.35 -53.42
C MET A 1 30.16 -13.19 -51.95
N ILE A 2 31.30 -12.62 -51.58
CA ILE A 2 31.70 -12.36 -50.16
C ILE A 2 30.92 -11.16 -49.57
N LEU A 3 30.35 -10.29 -50.39
CA LEU A 3 29.58 -9.11 -49.94
C LEU A 3 28.16 -9.43 -49.40
N ASN A 4 27.57 -10.55 -49.78
CA ASN A 4 26.24 -10.93 -49.28
C ASN A 4 26.28 -11.51 -47.86
N ASN A 5 27.35 -12.11 -47.45
CA ASN A 5 27.48 -12.68 -46.10
C ASN A 5 27.70 -11.61 -45.03
N LYS A 6 28.33 -10.49 -45.37
CA LYS A 6 28.51 -9.37 -44.43
C LYS A 6 27.23 -8.61 -44.20
N LYS A 7 26.36 -8.44 -45.18
CA LYS A 7 25.03 -7.84 -45.02
C LYS A 7 24.09 -8.74 -44.20
N GLY A 8 24.16 -10.05 -44.37
CA GLY A 8 23.40 -11.01 -43.61
C GLY A 8 23.77 -11.00 -42.11
N ASN A 9 25.05 -10.89 -41.77
CA ASN A 9 25.51 -10.84 -40.38
C ASN A 9 25.11 -9.54 -39.68
N ILE A 10 25.17 -8.38 -40.34
CA ILE A 10 24.72 -7.10 -39.81
C ILE A 10 23.22 -7.10 -39.55
N LEU A 11 22.41 -7.68 -40.43
CA LEU A 11 20.95 -7.83 -40.24
C LEU A 11 20.63 -8.77 -39.09
N THR A 12 21.38 -9.87 -38.92
CA THR A 12 21.21 -10.82 -37.82
C THR A 12 21.60 -10.21 -36.47
N GLU A 13 22.72 -9.46 -36.42
CA GLU A 13 23.14 -8.73 -35.23
C GLU A 13 22.11 -7.67 -34.82
N ASN A 14 21.60 -6.90 -35.77
CA ASN A 14 20.56 -5.91 -35.51
C ASN A 14 19.24 -6.56 -35.09
N LEU A 15 18.89 -7.71 -35.66
CA LEU A 15 17.70 -8.45 -35.28
C LEU A 15 17.80 -8.97 -33.84
N VAL A 16 18.91 -9.54 -33.45
CA VAL A 16 19.18 -10.00 -32.07
C VAL A 16 19.11 -8.83 -31.08
N PHE A 17 19.70 -7.68 -31.45
CA PHE A 17 19.67 -6.47 -30.63
C PHE A 17 18.22 -5.94 -30.43
N ILE A 18 17.42 -5.93 -31.49
CA ILE A 18 16.02 -5.51 -31.41
C ILE A 18 15.21 -6.48 -30.53
N ILE A 19 15.38 -7.78 -30.69
CA ILE A 19 14.71 -8.80 -29.86
C ILE A 19 15.09 -8.63 -28.39
N LEU A 20 16.36 -8.41 -28.10
CA LEU A 20 16.86 -8.21 -26.74
C LEU A 20 16.27 -6.95 -26.10
N ASN A 21 16.18 -5.85 -26.87
CA ASN A 21 15.51 -4.61 -26.41
C ASN A 21 14.03 -4.80 -26.15
N VAL A 22 13.32 -5.52 -27.02
CA VAL A 22 11.88 -5.79 -26.84
C VAL A 22 11.66 -6.64 -25.59
N ILE A 23 12.48 -7.64 -25.35
CA ILE A 23 12.41 -8.47 -24.11
C ILE A 23 12.67 -7.60 -22.88
N PHE A 24 13.70 -6.77 -22.91
CA PHE A 24 14.04 -5.85 -21.81
C PHE A 24 12.90 -4.86 -21.53
N LEU A 25 12.35 -4.22 -22.55
CA LEU A 25 11.19 -3.33 -22.42
C LEU A 25 9.97 -4.05 -21.87
N THR A 26 9.71 -5.28 -22.32
CA THR A 26 8.59 -6.09 -21.82
C THR A 26 8.73 -6.39 -20.33
N ILE A 27 9.93 -6.80 -19.89
CA ILE A 27 10.22 -7.03 -18.46
C ILE A 27 10.07 -5.74 -17.66
N LEU A 28 10.57 -4.62 -18.19
CA LEU A 28 10.43 -3.31 -17.57
C LEU A 28 8.96 -2.90 -17.44
N PHE A 29 8.15 -3.06 -18.48
CA PHE A 29 6.72 -2.79 -18.45
C PHE A 29 5.99 -3.67 -17.43
N VAL A 30 6.24 -4.97 -17.43
CA VAL A 30 5.64 -5.89 -16.44
C VAL A 30 6.01 -5.48 -15.01
N PHE A 31 7.26 -5.08 -14.79
CA PHE A 31 7.72 -4.58 -13.49
C PHE A 31 7.00 -3.28 -13.09
N LEU A 32 6.91 -2.31 -14.01
CA LEU A 32 6.19 -1.05 -13.78
C LEU A 32 4.70 -1.27 -13.52
N PHE A 33 4.06 -2.18 -14.25
CA PHE A 33 2.65 -2.50 -14.01
C PHE A 33 2.43 -3.17 -12.65
N ARG A 34 3.35 -4.00 -12.19
CA ARG A 34 3.28 -4.59 -10.85
C ARG A 34 3.53 -3.58 -9.73
N GLN A 35 4.39 -2.60 -9.94
CA GLN A 35 4.62 -1.50 -9.00
C GLN A 35 3.62 -0.35 -9.16
N GLY A 36 3.06 -0.17 -10.33
CA GLY A 36 2.26 0.98 -10.73
C GLY A 36 0.84 1.03 -10.16
N GLU A 37 0.42 0.06 -9.37
CA GLU A 37 -0.90 0.09 -8.72
C GLU A 37 -0.95 1.06 -7.53
N GLY A 38 0.15 1.71 -7.19
CA GLY A 38 0.22 2.70 -6.12
C GLY A 38 -0.07 2.15 -4.72
N ALA A 39 -0.19 0.82 -4.58
CA ALA A 39 -0.54 0.19 -3.32
C ALA A 39 0.44 0.55 -2.20
N VAL A 40 1.73 0.49 -2.45
CA VAL A 40 2.78 0.79 -1.47
C VAL A 40 2.70 2.26 -1.01
N ILE A 41 2.51 3.19 -1.95
CA ILE A 41 2.41 4.63 -1.65
C ILE A 41 1.13 4.92 -0.85
N LEU A 42 0.00 4.31 -1.23
CA LEU A 42 -1.26 4.46 -0.52
C LEU A 42 -1.22 3.83 0.88
N GLU A 43 -0.63 2.65 1.02
CA GLU A 43 -0.43 1.99 2.32
C GLU A 43 0.37 2.88 3.28
N GLU A 44 1.49 3.41 2.82
CA GLU A 44 2.33 4.34 3.59
C GLU A 44 1.58 5.62 3.94
N SER A 45 0.92 6.23 2.97
CA SER A 45 0.17 7.47 3.17
C SER A 45 -0.95 7.29 4.19
N TYR A 46 -1.76 6.25 4.05
CA TYR A 46 -2.86 5.98 4.99
C TYR A 46 -2.37 5.61 6.38
N ALA A 47 -1.34 4.77 6.50
CA ALA A 47 -0.80 4.40 7.81
C ALA A 47 -0.27 5.62 8.58
N LYS A 48 0.46 6.49 7.91
CA LYS A 48 0.94 7.75 8.49
C LYS A 48 -0.19 8.71 8.84
N GLN A 49 -1.17 8.88 7.96
CA GLN A 49 -2.33 9.73 8.23
C GLN A 49 -3.12 9.24 9.45
N ILE A 50 -3.41 7.96 9.52
CA ILE A 50 -4.15 7.36 10.64
C ILE A 50 -3.37 7.57 11.94
N ALA A 51 -2.09 7.26 11.98
CA ALA A 51 -1.26 7.43 13.17
C ALA A 51 -1.20 8.89 13.62
N LEU A 52 -1.02 9.83 12.71
CA LEU A 52 -0.99 11.27 13.01
C LEU A 52 -2.35 11.78 13.51
N LEU A 53 -3.45 11.31 12.92
CA LEU A 53 -4.80 11.66 13.39
C LEU A 53 -5.06 11.14 14.79
N ILE A 54 -4.61 9.93 15.11
CA ILE A 54 -4.70 9.36 16.45
C ILE A 54 -3.83 10.16 17.44
N ASP A 55 -2.63 10.55 17.04
CA ASP A 55 -1.74 11.37 17.88
C ASP A 55 -2.31 12.74 18.22
N GLY A 56 -3.06 13.33 17.29
CA GLY A 56 -3.75 14.60 17.49
C GLY A 56 -5.13 14.50 18.16
N ALA A 57 -5.64 13.30 18.39
CA ALA A 57 -6.99 13.08 18.88
C ALA A 57 -7.06 13.09 20.41
N LYS A 58 -8.25 13.46 20.91
CA LYS A 58 -8.60 13.35 22.32
C LYS A 58 -9.62 12.23 22.54
N PRO A 59 -9.65 11.59 23.71
CA PRO A 59 -10.70 10.62 24.03
C PRO A 59 -12.11 11.19 23.81
N GLY A 60 -12.99 10.40 23.21
CA GLY A 60 -14.34 10.79 22.83
C GLY A 60 -14.47 11.32 21.40
N MET A 61 -13.37 11.53 20.69
CA MET A 61 -13.41 11.93 19.29
C MET A 61 -13.70 10.74 18.37
N VAL A 62 -14.41 11.04 17.28
CA VAL A 62 -14.64 10.12 16.17
C VAL A 62 -14.03 10.71 14.92
N ILE A 63 -13.13 9.97 14.29
CA ILE A 63 -12.43 10.39 13.08
C ILE A 63 -12.93 9.55 11.92
N THR A 64 -13.35 10.20 10.85
CA THR A 64 -13.72 9.53 9.60
C THR A 64 -12.69 9.88 8.53
N LEU A 65 -12.01 8.86 8.02
CA LEU A 65 -11.03 9.00 6.96
C LEU A 65 -11.58 8.42 5.66
N ASN A 66 -11.56 9.22 4.60
CA ASN A 66 -11.90 8.71 3.27
C ASN A 66 -10.76 7.84 2.76
N MET A 67 -11.07 6.57 2.51
CA MET A 67 -10.14 5.58 1.98
C MET A 67 -10.65 4.94 0.68
N GLU A 68 -11.48 5.64 -0.07
CA GLU A 68 -12.10 5.13 -1.30
C GLU A 68 -11.08 4.50 -2.25
N LYS A 69 -9.99 5.20 -2.51
CA LYS A 69 -8.92 4.70 -3.41
C LYS A 69 -8.27 3.42 -2.87
N GLY A 70 -8.00 3.39 -1.59
CA GLY A 70 -7.43 2.22 -0.91
C GLY A 70 -8.38 1.04 -0.88
N ILE A 71 -9.64 1.28 -0.57
CA ILE A 71 -10.69 0.24 -0.53
C ILE A 71 -10.89 -0.36 -1.92
N LYS A 72 -11.02 0.45 -2.96
CA LYS A 72 -11.13 -0.03 -4.34
C LYS A 72 -9.93 -0.87 -4.78
N LEU A 73 -8.74 -0.45 -4.40
CA LEU A 73 -7.51 -1.19 -4.71
C LEU A 73 -7.43 -2.52 -3.96
N ALA A 74 -7.81 -2.54 -2.70
CA ALA A 74 -7.89 -3.76 -1.89
C ALA A 74 -8.92 -4.75 -2.45
N GLU A 75 -10.09 -4.29 -2.87
CA GLU A 75 -11.11 -5.10 -3.53
C GLU A 75 -10.61 -5.68 -4.85
N LYS A 76 -9.91 -4.87 -5.66
CA LYS A 76 -9.25 -5.33 -6.89
C LYS A 76 -8.23 -6.43 -6.62
N ASN A 77 -7.52 -6.35 -5.51
CA ASN A 77 -6.56 -7.35 -5.04
C ASN A 77 -7.20 -8.49 -4.24
N LYS A 78 -8.53 -8.57 -4.19
CA LYS A 78 -9.32 -9.61 -3.52
C LYS A 78 -9.09 -9.67 -1.99
N LEU A 79 -8.77 -8.55 -1.37
CA LEU A 79 -8.70 -8.42 0.07
C LEU A 79 -10.07 -8.08 0.66
N ASN A 80 -10.32 -8.62 1.85
CA ASN A 80 -11.50 -8.21 2.62
C ASN A 80 -11.30 -6.78 3.16
N THR A 81 -12.30 -5.94 3.01
CA THR A 81 -12.29 -4.55 3.49
C THR A 81 -12.08 -4.41 4.99
N ASP A 82 -12.49 -5.40 5.76
CA ASP A 82 -12.30 -5.43 7.22
C ASP A 82 -10.83 -5.60 7.63
N ASN A 83 -10.00 -6.12 6.75
CA ASN A 83 -8.60 -6.42 7.00
C ASN A 83 -7.62 -5.38 6.44
N ILE A 84 -8.12 -4.29 5.87
CA ILE A 84 -7.29 -3.23 5.29
C ILE A 84 -6.50 -2.52 6.37
N VAL A 85 -7.15 -2.16 7.47
CA VAL A 85 -6.52 -1.53 8.62
C VAL A 85 -6.51 -2.50 9.79
N THR A 86 -5.35 -2.70 10.37
CA THR A 86 -5.17 -3.50 11.57
C THR A 86 -4.37 -2.73 12.61
N LYS A 87 -4.65 -2.98 13.87
CA LYS A 87 -3.97 -2.36 15.01
C LYS A 87 -3.39 -3.44 15.91
N SER A 88 -2.13 -3.28 16.26
CA SER A 88 -1.46 -4.09 17.28
C SER A 88 -0.71 -3.17 18.25
N GLY A 89 -1.19 -3.07 19.48
CA GLY A 89 -0.65 -2.11 20.43
C GLY A 89 -0.74 -0.67 19.90
N ASN A 90 0.38 0.00 19.74
CA ASN A 90 0.48 1.35 19.19
C ASN A 90 0.84 1.38 17.69
N ILE A 91 0.75 0.25 17.02
CA ILE A 91 1.12 0.14 15.61
C ILE A 91 -0.15 0.01 14.77
N ILE A 92 -0.28 0.88 13.79
CA ILE A 92 -1.28 0.79 12.73
C ILE A 92 -0.64 0.19 11.50
N THR A 93 -1.26 -0.81 10.95
CA THR A 93 -0.83 -1.42 9.68
C THR A 93 -1.93 -1.27 8.65
N VAL A 94 -1.58 -0.76 7.48
CA VAL A 94 -2.47 -0.67 6.32
C VAL A 94 -1.98 -1.62 5.25
N LYS A 95 -2.85 -2.49 4.78
CA LYS A 95 -2.56 -3.53 3.80
C LYS A 95 -3.57 -3.46 2.66
N LEU A 96 -3.11 -3.19 1.46
CA LEU A 96 -3.93 -3.09 0.25
C LEU A 96 -3.65 -4.19 -0.78
N SER A 97 -2.64 -5.03 -0.51
CA SER A 97 -2.31 -6.19 -1.34
C SER A 97 -1.88 -7.36 -0.46
N GLU A 98 -1.97 -8.59 -0.97
CA GLU A 98 -1.59 -9.79 -0.20
C GLU A 98 -0.16 -9.77 0.33
N LYS A 99 0.77 -9.24 -0.48
CA LYS A 99 2.21 -9.17 -0.17
C LYS A 99 2.63 -7.80 0.38
N GLY A 100 1.69 -6.87 0.47
CA GLY A 100 1.95 -5.52 0.95
C GLY A 100 1.72 -5.38 2.44
N GLY A 101 1.78 -4.15 2.87
CA GLY A 101 1.51 -3.70 4.22
C GLY A 101 2.55 -2.69 4.68
N TYR A 102 2.09 -1.61 5.25
CA TYR A 102 2.94 -0.59 5.85
C TYR A 102 2.48 -0.33 7.28
N SER A 103 3.41 -0.37 8.19
CA SER A 103 3.16 -0.17 9.62
C SER A 103 3.74 1.14 10.09
N TYR A 104 2.99 1.87 10.90
CA TYR A 104 3.43 3.12 11.51
C TYR A 104 2.93 3.22 12.95
N SER A 105 3.77 3.71 13.83
CA SER A 105 3.46 3.80 15.26
C SER A 105 2.83 5.14 15.59
N PHE A 106 1.84 5.14 16.49
CA PHE A 106 1.34 6.34 17.13
C PHE A 106 1.79 6.37 18.60
N PHE A 107 1.84 7.57 19.19
CA PHE A 107 2.39 7.80 20.53
C PHE A 107 1.33 8.16 21.56
N ASN A 108 0.13 8.54 21.12
CA ASN A 108 -0.95 8.92 22.01
C ASN A 108 -1.41 7.73 22.86
N ASN A 109 -1.60 7.97 24.16
CA ASN A 109 -2.05 6.93 25.10
C ASN A 109 -3.57 6.80 25.10
N VAL A 110 -4.12 6.33 23.99
CA VAL A 110 -5.56 6.14 23.77
C VAL A 110 -5.83 4.73 23.30
N ASP A 111 -7.06 4.26 23.49
CA ASP A 111 -7.56 3.08 22.83
C ASP A 111 -8.36 3.48 21.57
N VAL A 112 -8.20 2.71 20.51
CA VAL A 112 -8.80 3.02 19.21
C VAL A 112 -9.60 1.81 18.74
N THR A 113 -10.89 2.03 18.53
CA THR A 113 -11.77 1.10 17.83
C THR A 113 -11.95 1.60 16.41
N TYR A 114 -11.94 0.71 15.44
CA TYR A 114 -12.02 1.08 14.03
C TYR A 114 -12.87 0.09 13.24
N TYR A 115 -13.55 0.59 12.22
CA TYR A 115 -14.36 -0.23 11.32
C TYR A 115 -14.53 0.46 9.96
N PRO A 116 -14.69 -0.30 8.87
CA PRO A 116 -15.02 0.26 7.57
C PRO A 116 -16.50 0.67 7.52
N LYS A 117 -16.78 1.77 6.84
CA LYS A 117 -18.12 2.27 6.57
C LYS A 117 -18.21 2.84 5.17
N GLY A 118 -18.67 2.04 4.21
CA GLY A 118 -18.67 2.43 2.79
C GLY A 118 -17.25 2.69 2.28
N ASP A 119 -17.03 3.88 1.73
CA ASP A 119 -15.70 4.30 1.23
C ASP A 119 -14.80 4.89 2.33
N ASN A 120 -15.25 4.87 3.57
CA ASN A 120 -14.57 5.48 4.69
C ASN A 120 -14.15 4.43 5.72
N TYR A 121 -13.14 4.77 6.50
CA TYR A 121 -12.82 4.11 7.76
C TYR A 121 -13.12 5.04 8.93
N VAL A 122 -13.80 4.52 9.93
CA VAL A 122 -14.16 5.26 11.15
C VAL A 122 -13.28 4.80 12.30
N PHE A 123 -12.69 5.75 13.00
CA PHE A 123 -11.86 5.53 14.17
C PHE A 123 -12.52 6.19 15.38
N VAL A 124 -12.84 5.42 16.39
CA VAL A 124 -13.38 5.91 17.64
C VAL A 124 -12.27 5.93 18.68
N ILE A 125 -11.98 7.10 19.20
CA ILE A 125 -10.90 7.31 20.17
C ILE A 125 -11.47 7.20 21.57
N ASN A 126 -11.01 6.20 22.30
CA ASN A 126 -11.44 5.93 23.65
C ASN A 126 -10.30 6.17 24.64
N LYS A 127 -10.70 6.45 25.89
CA LYS A 127 -9.72 6.47 26.97
C LYS A 127 -9.16 5.07 27.17
N LYS A 128 -7.84 4.94 27.28
CA LYS A 128 -7.21 3.65 27.55
C LYS A 128 -7.62 3.18 28.94
N ASN A 129 -8.33 2.06 29.00
CA ASN A 129 -8.63 1.39 30.26
C ASN A 129 -7.38 0.66 30.75
N GLY A 130 -6.62 1.28 31.62
CA GLY A 130 -5.38 0.67 32.10
C GLY A 130 -4.70 1.38 33.27
N GLU A 131 -5.31 2.40 33.85
CA GLU A 131 -4.85 3.01 35.09
C GLU A 131 -6.01 3.12 36.08
N ASN A 132 -6.60 1.98 36.42
CA ASN A 132 -7.34 1.88 37.64
C ASN A 132 -6.50 1.08 38.65
N ASN A 133 -5.98 1.82 39.62
CA ASN A 133 -5.59 1.39 40.95
C ASN A 133 -4.25 0.71 41.09
N VAL A 134 -3.26 1.53 41.36
CA VAL A 134 -2.46 1.27 42.56
C VAL A 134 -2.72 2.43 43.54
N LYS A 135 -3.60 2.18 44.45
CA LYS A 135 -3.56 2.88 45.75
C LYS A 135 -2.45 2.26 46.58
#